data_51ec174badac877cc67cd3b4691c97ac
#
_entry.id   51ec174badac877cc67cd3b4691c97ac
#
_cell.length_a   1.000
_cell.length_b   1.000
_cell.length_c   1.000
_cell.angle_alpha   90.00
_cell.angle_beta   90.00
_cell.angle_gamma   90.00
#
_symmetry.space_group_name_H-M   'P 1'
#
loop_
_entity.id
_entity.type
_entity.pdbx_description
1 polymer ?
#
loop_
_entity_poly.entity_id
_entity_poly.type
_entity_poly.pdbx_seq_one_letter_code
_entity_poly.pdbx_strand_id
1 'polypeptide(L)'
;MSLLDLPLGDGAPDIINMIVEIPAGTANKYEYDPKLGLFRLDRTMYSAVHYPGDYGFAPHTLAEDGDPLDVVVLTSHPAITGALLECRPIAALEMSDEKGPDIKVIAVPTRNPRFDEMRDLDSMPAHTRREFEHFFRVYKDLEPRRSATFGWKSRPAALKAVREAATRFAP
;
A
#
# COMPACT_ATOMS: atom_id res chain seq x y z
N MET A 1 8.83 -14.56 -15.44
CA MET A 1 9.25 -13.49 -14.51
C MET A 1 8.03 -13.13 -13.69
N SER A 2 8.11 -13.25 -12.37
CA SER A 2 7.03 -12.82 -11.48
C SER A 2 7.05 -11.30 -11.34
N LEU A 3 5.88 -10.67 -11.10
CA LEU A 3 5.84 -9.23 -10.75
C LEU A 3 6.56 -8.93 -9.43
N LEU A 4 6.69 -9.94 -8.56
CA LEU A 4 7.45 -9.82 -7.30
C LEU A 4 8.96 -9.61 -7.52
N ASP A 5 9.49 -10.07 -8.66
CA ASP A 5 10.91 -10.00 -9.00
C ASP A 5 11.28 -8.70 -9.74
N LEU A 6 10.30 -7.85 -10.05
CA LEU A 6 10.56 -6.54 -10.66
C LEU A 6 11.42 -5.68 -9.73
N PRO A 7 12.22 -4.75 -10.26
CA PRO A 7 13.04 -3.88 -9.42
C PRO A 7 12.19 -2.96 -8.55
N LEU A 8 12.62 -2.74 -7.32
CA LEU A 8 12.00 -1.80 -6.38
C LEU A 8 12.08 -0.35 -6.88
N GLY A 9 13.01 -0.06 -7.76
CA GLY A 9 13.28 1.27 -8.33
C GLY A 9 14.65 1.80 -7.92
N ASP A 10 15.30 2.49 -8.84
CA ASP A 10 16.68 3.00 -8.65
C ASP A 10 16.76 4.09 -7.57
N GLY A 11 15.66 4.76 -7.27
CA GLY A 11 15.54 5.79 -6.24
C GLY A 11 15.16 5.27 -4.85
N ALA A 12 15.05 3.95 -4.67
CA ALA A 12 14.63 3.39 -3.38
C ALA A 12 15.61 3.71 -2.24
N PRO A 13 15.12 4.01 -1.04
CA PRO A 13 13.73 3.96 -0.60
C PRO A 13 12.94 5.26 -0.81
N ASP A 14 13.55 6.31 -1.35
CA ASP A 14 12.94 7.64 -1.47
C ASP A 14 11.89 7.72 -2.57
N ILE A 15 12.11 6.97 -3.64
CA ILE A 15 11.19 6.76 -4.77
C ILE A 15 11.19 5.28 -5.08
N ILE A 16 10.01 4.66 -5.09
CA ILE A 16 9.84 3.23 -5.28
C ILE A 16 8.83 2.92 -6.38
N ASN A 17 8.95 1.73 -6.94
CA ASN A 17 7.94 1.14 -7.78
C ASN A 17 6.86 0.47 -6.91
N MET A 18 5.62 0.51 -7.37
CA MET A 18 4.49 -0.18 -6.77
C MET A 18 3.65 -0.79 -7.88
N ILE A 19 3.19 -2.01 -7.69
CA ILE A 19 2.24 -2.69 -8.57
C ILE A 19 0.85 -2.54 -7.99
N VAL A 20 -0.07 -1.99 -8.76
CA VAL A 20 -1.47 -1.81 -8.33
C VAL A 20 -2.19 -3.15 -8.35
N GLU A 21 -2.78 -3.54 -7.24
CA GLU A 21 -3.73 -4.64 -7.16
C GLU A 21 -5.16 -4.13 -7.18
N ILE A 22 -5.44 -3.10 -6.38
CA ILE A 22 -6.80 -2.61 -6.12
C ILE A 22 -6.86 -1.11 -6.43
N PRO A 23 -7.52 -0.69 -7.51
CA PRO A 23 -7.74 0.72 -7.80
C PRO A 23 -8.55 1.43 -6.72
N ALA A 24 -8.25 2.70 -6.46
CA ALA A 24 -9.04 3.54 -5.57
C ALA A 24 -10.52 3.57 -5.99
N GLY A 25 -11.42 3.60 -5.01
CA GLY A 25 -12.87 3.66 -5.24
C GLY A 25 -13.53 2.32 -5.53
N THR A 26 -12.78 1.21 -5.61
CA THR A 26 -13.36 -0.12 -5.73
C THR A 26 -13.57 -0.79 -4.37
N ALA A 27 -14.60 -1.62 -4.27
CA ALA A 27 -14.85 -2.52 -3.16
C ALA A 27 -14.36 -3.95 -3.42
N ASN A 28 -13.84 -4.22 -4.61
CA ASN A 28 -13.29 -5.53 -4.96
C ASN A 28 -11.82 -5.63 -4.53
N LYS A 29 -11.50 -6.65 -3.74
CA LYS A 29 -10.12 -6.96 -3.37
C LYS A 29 -9.52 -7.93 -4.38
N TYR A 30 -8.57 -7.44 -5.16
CA TYR A 30 -7.75 -8.26 -6.04
C TYR A 30 -6.41 -8.56 -5.39
N GLU A 31 -5.86 -9.71 -5.67
CA GLU A 31 -4.54 -10.16 -5.22
C GLU A 31 -3.75 -10.74 -6.40
N TYR A 32 -2.48 -10.42 -6.48
CA TYR A 32 -1.58 -11.03 -7.44
C TYR A 32 -1.26 -12.47 -7.03
N ASP A 33 -1.53 -13.42 -7.93
CA ASP A 33 -1.15 -14.83 -7.77
C ASP A 33 0.12 -15.08 -8.56
N PRO A 34 1.29 -15.23 -7.91
CA PRO A 34 2.57 -15.40 -8.61
C PRO A 34 2.69 -16.75 -9.32
N LYS A 35 1.91 -17.75 -8.92
CA LYS A 35 1.91 -19.06 -9.59
C LYS A 35 1.19 -19.03 -10.93
N LEU A 36 0.15 -18.21 -11.01
CA LEU A 36 -0.64 -18.04 -12.22
C LEU A 36 -0.18 -16.86 -13.07
N GLY A 37 0.56 -15.91 -12.50
CA GLY A 37 0.95 -14.66 -13.15
C GLY A 37 -0.23 -13.73 -13.43
N LEU A 38 -1.30 -13.83 -12.64
CA LEU A 38 -2.53 -13.06 -12.82
C LEU A 38 -2.98 -12.40 -11.52
N PHE A 39 -3.87 -11.41 -11.66
CA PHE A 39 -4.64 -10.85 -10.55
C PHE A 39 -5.96 -11.61 -10.41
N ARG A 40 -6.25 -12.05 -9.19
CA ARG A 40 -7.48 -12.77 -8.85
C ARG A 40 -8.37 -11.90 -8.00
N LEU A 41 -9.67 -11.98 -8.21
CA LEU A 41 -10.63 -11.44 -7.25
C LEU A 41 -10.63 -12.37 -6.02
N ASP A 42 -10.09 -11.87 -4.90
CA ASP A 42 -10.14 -12.58 -3.61
C ASP A 42 -11.56 -12.51 -3.03
N ARG A 43 -12.05 -11.30 -2.84
CA ARG A 43 -13.42 -11.05 -2.37
C ARG A 43 -13.85 -9.60 -2.64
N THR A 44 -15.16 -9.36 -2.56
CA THR A 44 -15.71 -8.01 -2.44
C THR A 44 -15.84 -7.65 -0.98
N MET A 45 -15.57 -6.40 -0.60
CA MET A 45 -15.71 -5.92 0.78
C MET A 45 -17.11 -6.23 1.33
N TYR A 46 -17.17 -6.76 2.56
CA TYR A 46 -18.43 -7.09 3.22
C TYR A 46 -19.11 -5.83 3.74
N SER A 47 -18.35 -4.80 4.09
CA SER A 47 -18.85 -3.47 4.45
C SER A 47 -19.07 -2.60 3.22
N ALA A 48 -19.96 -1.60 3.33
CA ALA A 48 -20.20 -0.61 2.27
C ALA A 48 -19.06 0.44 2.21
N VAL A 49 -17.82 -0.02 2.09
CA VAL A 49 -16.62 0.81 1.99
C VAL A 49 -15.89 0.51 0.69
N HIS A 50 -15.04 1.44 0.27
CA HIS A 50 -14.15 1.27 -0.88
C HIS A 50 -12.72 1.69 -0.52
N TYR A 51 -11.74 1.20 -1.25
CA TYR A 51 -10.35 1.55 -1.04
C TYR A 51 -10.12 3.06 -1.27
N PRO A 52 -9.46 3.76 -0.32
CA PRO A 52 -9.33 5.22 -0.40
C PRO A 52 -8.17 5.69 -1.29
N GLY A 53 -7.31 4.78 -1.72
CA GLY A 53 -6.18 5.01 -2.61
C GLY A 53 -5.93 3.80 -3.48
N ASP A 54 -5.03 3.91 -4.47
CA ASP A 54 -4.56 2.77 -5.23
C ASP A 54 -3.72 1.89 -4.31
N TYR A 55 -4.19 0.67 -4.06
CA TYR A 55 -3.56 -0.29 -3.14
C TYR A 55 -2.81 -1.36 -3.92
N GLY A 56 -1.66 -1.76 -3.43
CA GLY A 56 -0.89 -2.84 -4.00
C GLY A 56 0.40 -3.08 -3.22
N PHE A 57 1.41 -3.57 -3.90
CA PHE A 57 2.66 -3.96 -3.25
C PHE A 57 3.89 -3.35 -3.92
N ALA A 58 4.94 -3.16 -3.13
CA ALA A 58 6.27 -2.85 -3.65
C ALA A 58 6.95 -4.15 -4.09
N PRO A 59 7.38 -4.27 -5.37
CA PRO A 59 8.11 -5.45 -5.82
C PRO A 59 9.49 -5.52 -5.13
N HIS A 60 10.10 -6.69 -5.14
CA HIS A 60 11.41 -6.93 -4.52
C HIS A 60 11.46 -6.61 -3.02
N THR A 61 10.34 -6.87 -2.32
CA THR A 61 10.21 -6.68 -0.88
C THR A 61 9.55 -7.88 -0.21
N LEU A 62 9.85 -8.07 1.08
CA LEU A 62 9.23 -9.08 1.93
C LEU A 62 8.93 -8.45 3.30
N ALA A 63 7.68 -8.36 3.68
CA ALA A 63 7.25 -7.88 4.99
C ALA A 63 7.36 -9.00 6.05
N GLU A 64 7.09 -8.66 7.32
CA GLU A 64 7.24 -9.61 8.43
C GLU A 64 6.22 -10.76 8.38
N ASP A 65 5.07 -10.54 7.77
CA ASP A 65 4.02 -11.53 7.59
C ASP A 65 4.27 -12.52 6.43
N GLY A 66 5.36 -12.34 5.69
CA GLY A 66 5.75 -13.17 4.56
C GLY A 66 5.18 -12.73 3.20
N ASP A 67 4.40 -11.67 3.17
CA ASP A 67 3.87 -11.05 1.95
C ASP A 67 4.76 -9.89 1.49
N PRO A 68 4.68 -9.41 0.24
CA PRO A 68 5.33 -8.19 -0.18
C PRO A 68 4.86 -6.98 0.65
N LEU A 69 5.68 -5.94 0.73
CA LEU A 69 5.33 -4.72 1.48
C LEU A 69 4.15 -4.00 0.82
N ASP A 70 3.09 -3.78 1.59
CA ASP A 70 1.91 -3.07 1.15
C ASP A 70 2.16 -1.56 0.98
N VAL A 71 1.67 -1.02 -0.13
CA VAL A 71 1.74 0.41 -0.45
C VAL A 71 0.35 0.90 -0.85
N VAL A 72 -0.04 2.05 -0.33
CA VAL A 72 -1.28 2.75 -0.71
C VAL A 72 -0.91 4.11 -1.27
N VAL A 73 -1.25 4.35 -2.53
CA VAL A 73 -0.92 5.59 -3.24
C VAL A 73 -2.14 6.49 -3.30
N LEU A 74 -1.99 7.73 -2.81
CA LEU A 74 -2.98 8.77 -3.02
C LEU A 74 -3.09 9.07 -4.52
N THR A 75 -4.30 9.20 -5.02
CA THR A 75 -4.51 9.44 -6.44
C THR A 75 -5.60 10.47 -6.70
N SER A 76 -5.48 11.20 -7.78
CA SER A 76 -6.55 12.05 -8.32
C SER A 76 -7.43 11.28 -9.35
N HIS A 77 -6.86 10.25 -9.95
CA HIS A 77 -7.52 9.34 -10.89
C HIS A 77 -7.00 7.93 -10.62
N PRO A 78 -7.88 6.96 -10.37
CA PRO A 78 -7.47 5.58 -10.10
C PRO A 78 -6.66 4.99 -11.26
N ALA A 79 -5.59 4.27 -10.92
CA ALA A 79 -4.87 3.45 -11.88
C ALA A 79 -5.62 2.13 -12.12
N ILE A 80 -5.20 1.37 -13.11
CA ILE A 80 -5.75 0.04 -13.38
C ILE A 80 -4.96 -1.04 -12.62
N THR A 81 -5.61 -2.15 -12.29
CA THR A 81 -4.94 -3.35 -11.76
C THR A 81 -3.83 -3.81 -12.71
N GLY A 82 -2.65 -4.06 -12.18
CA GLY A 82 -1.46 -4.45 -12.92
C GLY A 82 -0.57 -3.28 -13.38
N ALA A 83 -1.00 -2.03 -13.19
CA ALA A 83 -0.15 -0.89 -13.51
C ALA A 83 1.04 -0.81 -12.54
N LEU A 84 2.21 -0.44 -13.08
CA LEU A 84 3.36 -0.05 -12.29
C LEU A 84 3.32 1.46 -12.06
N LEU A 85 3.33 1.88 -10.81
CA LEU A 85 3.43 3.28 -10.41
C LEU A 85 4.81 3.56 -9.81
N GLU A 86 5.42 4.66 -10.23
CA GLU A 86 6.55 5.25 -9.52
C GLU A 86 6.01 6.23 -8.48
N CYS A 87 6.32 6.00 -7.21
CA CYS A 87 5.73 6.77 -6.12
C CYS A 87 6.75 7.12 -5.03
N ARG A 88 6.47 8.19 -4.30
CA ARG A 88 7.25 8.70 -3.17
C ARG A 88 6.57 8.37 -1.86
N PRO A 89 7.16 7.53 -0.99
CA PRO A 89 6.67 7.33 0.37
C PRO A 89 6.66 8.63 1.17
N ILE A 90 5.54 8.92 1.84
CA ILE A 90 5.36 10.13 2.66
C ILE A 90 5.04 9.82 4.12
N ALA A 91 4.45 8.66 4.40
CA ALA A 91 4.02 8.27 5.74
C ALA A 91 3.86 6.75 5.82
N ALA A 92 3.64 6.26 7.03
CA ALA A 92 3.22 4.88 7.26
C ALA A 92 2.05 4.83 8.24
N LEU A 93 1.15 3.88 8.04
CA LEU A 93 0.08 3.55 9.00
C LEU A 93 0.43 2.20 9.64
N GLU A 94 0.65 2.22 10.94
CA GLU A 94 0.85 0.99 11.71
C GLU A 94 -0.48 0.33 12.01
N MET A 95 -0.56 -0.96 11.73
CA MET A 95 -1.74 -1.75 12.03
C MET A 95 -1.35 -3.21 12.30
N SER A 96 -2.33 -4.00 12.71
CA SER A 96 -2.21 -5.46 12.83
C SER A 96 -3.48 -6.12 12.31
N ASP A 97 -3.32 -7.34 11.88
CA ASP A 97 -4.41 -8.24 11.54
C ASP A 97 -4.17 -9.64 12.15
N GLU A 98 -4.87 -10.66 11.66
CA GLU A 98 -4.73 -12.04 12.14
C GLU A 98 -3.33 -12.64 11.94
N LYS A 99 -2.52 -12.08 11.03
CA LYS A 99 -1.13 -12.51 10.79
C LYS A 99 -0.12 -11.79 11.68
N GLY A 100 -0.52 -10.72 12.40
CA GLY A 100 0.33 -9.92 13.27
C GLY A 100 0.56 -8.49 12.78
N PRO A 101 1.74 -7.88 13.08
CA PRO A 101 2.06 -6.53 12.63
C PRO A 101 1.98 -6.40 11.12
N ASP A 102 1.35 -5.32 10.67
CA ASP A 102 1.10 -5.01 9.27
C ASP A 102 1.23 -3.51 9.08
N ILE A 103 2.28 -3.07 8.40
CA ILE A 103 2.52 -1.67 8.11
C ILE A 103 2.08 -1.36 6.69
N LYS A 104 1.33 -0.28 6.51
CA LYS A 104 0.96 0.25 5.20
C LYS A 104 1.82 1.47 4.90
N VAL A 105 2.64 1.41 3.87
CA VAL A 105 3.36 2.59 3.37
C VAL A 105 2.38 3.44 2.57
N ILE A 106 2.28 4.72 2.93
CA ILE A 106 1.45 5.68 2.19
C ILE A 106 2.37 6.51 1.31
N ALA A 107 2.01 6.61 0.04
CA ALA A 107 2.83 7.26 -0.96
C ALA A 107 2.01 8.17 -1.88
N VAL A 108 2.70 8.98 -2.66
CA VAL A 108 2.13 9.84 -3.70
C VAL A 108 2.83 9.58 -5.04
N PRO A 109 2.12 9.70 -6.18
CA PRO A 109 2.73 9.50 -7.49
C PRO A 109 3.76 10.60 -7.78
N THR A 110 4.88 10.25 -8.40
CA THR A 110 5.96 11.19 -8.72
C THR A 110 5.65 12.07 -9.93
N ARG A 111 4.74 11.64 -10.80
CA ARG A 111 4.40 12.34 -12.05
C ARG A 111 3.01 12.95 -12.05
N ASN A 112 2.54 13.38 -10.88
CA ASN A 112 1.28 14.11 -10.74
C ASN A 112 1.54 15.38 -9.93
N PRO A 113 1.54 16.56 -10.58
CA PRO A 113 1.91 17.82 -9.92
C PRO A 113 0.97 18.21 -8.76
N ARG A 114 -0.23 17.62 -8.69
CA ARG A 114 -1.14 17.82 -7.55
C ARG A 114 -0.57 17.33 -6.22
N PHE A 115 0.43 16.46 -6.26
CA PHE A 115 1.09 15.86 -5.09
C PHE A 115 2.54 16.33 -4.89
N ASP A 116 3.03 17.30 -5.67
CA ASP A 116 4.44 17.74 -5.60
C ASP A 116 4.81 18.31 -4.24
N GLU A 117 3.86 18.95 -3.55
CA GLU A 117 4.09 19.54 -2.22
C GLU A 117 3.91 18.53 -1.07
N MET A 118 3.36 17.34 -1.34
CA MET A 118 3.22 16.29 -0.33
C MET A 118 4.53 15.53 -0.15
N ARG A 119 5.27 15.88 0.89
CA ARG A 119 6.61 15.33 1.17
C ARG A 119 6.68 14.44 2.40
N ASP A 120 5.72 14.59 3.32
CA ASP A 120 5.65 13.87 4.59
C ASP A 120 4.21 13.77 5.11
N LEU A 121 4.05 13.20 6.31
CA LEU A 121 2.76 13.06 6.98
C LEU A 121 2.06 14.41 7.22
N ASP A 122 2.81 15.44 7.57
CA ASP A 122 2.22 16.74 7.94
C ASP A 122 1.64 17.46 6.73
N SER A 123 2.18 17.21 5.54
CA SER A 123 1.66 17.73 4.28
C SER A 123 0.42 16.99 3.76
N MET A 124 0.10 15.83 4.32
CA MET A 124 -1.12 15.09 3.99
C MET A 124 -2.34 15.72 4.66
N PRO A 125 -3.42 16.07 3.91
CA PRO A 125 -4.61 16.68 4.49
C PRO A 125 -5.17 15.87 5.66
N ALA A 126 -5.56 16.57 6.74
CA ALA A 126 -6.01 15.90 7.97
C ALA A 126 -7.24 15.00 7.74
N HIS A 127 -8.18 15.42 6.90
CA HIS A 127 -9.36 14.61 6.60
C HIS A 127 -8.98 13.34 5.82
N THR A 128 -8.09 13.44 4.83
CA THR A 128 -7.58 12.29 4.08
C THR A 128 -6.93 11.26 5.01
N ARG A 129 -6.15 11.71 6.01
CA ARG A 129 -5.60 10.79 7.03
C ARG A 129 -6.71 10.05 7.79
N ARG A 130 -7.78 10.76 8.16
CA ARG A 130 -8.93 10.15 8.86
C ARG A 130 -9.64 9.12 7.99
N GLU A 131 -9.82 9.39 6.69
CA GLU A 131 -10.47 8.45 5.77
C GLU A 131 -9.65 7.17 5.61
N PHE A 132 -8.33 7.27 5.43
CA PHE A 132 -7.44 6.12 5.32
C PHE A 132 -7.46 5.28 6.61
N GLU A 133 -7.28 5.92 7.77
CA GLU A 133 -7.31 5.23 9.05
C GLU A 133 -8.66 4.58 9.32
N HIS A 134 -9.75 5.29 9.03
CA HIS A 134 -11.11 4.77 9.18
C HIS A 134 -11.33 3.53 8.31
N PHE A 135 -10.94 3.59 7.04
CA PHE A 135 -11.05 2.45 6.14
C PHE A 135 -10.35 1.20 6.71
N PHE A 136 -9.08 1.30 7.04
CA PHE A 136 -8.31 0.17 7.56
C PHE A 136 -8.77 -0.32 8.95
N ARG A 137 -9.45 0.53 9.71
CA ARG A 137 -10.04 0.13 10.99
C ARG A 137 -11.32 -0.69 10.82
N VAL A 138 -12.14 -0.40 9.80
CA VAL A 138 -13.49 -0.96 9.67
C VAL A 138 -13.67 -1.94 8.51
N TYR A 139 -12.73 -2.02 7.56
CA TYR A 139 -12.93 -2.78 6.31
C TYR A 139 -13.13 -4.29 6.52
N LYS A 140 -12.73 -4.84 7.66
CA LYS A 140 -12.93 -6.24 8.05
C LYS A 140 -14.03 -6.43 9.11
N ASP A 141 -14.75 -5.38 9.50
CA ASP A 141 -15.70 -5.48 10.64
C ASP A 141 -16.83 -6.49 10.44
N LEU A 142 -17.30 -6.68 9.20
CA LEU A 142 -18.35 -7.65 8.87
C LEU A 142 -17.76 -9.02 8.44
N GLU A 143 -16.47 -9.18 8.49
CA GLU A 143 -15.77 -10.44 8.21
C GLU A 143 -15.46 -11.19 9.51
N PRO A 144 -15.19 -12.51 9.46
CA PRO A 144 -14.76 -13.26 10.66
C PRO A 144 -13.34 -12.89 11.13
N ARG A 145 -12.66 -12.03 10.41
CA ARG A 145 -11.30 -11.54 10.69
C ARG A 145 -11.36 -10.13 11.28
N ARG A 146 -10.28 -9.73 11.97
CA ARG A 146 -10.19 -8.42 12.59
C ARG A 146 -8.91 -7.70 12.19
N SER A 147 -8.98 -6.37 12.23
CA SER A 147 -7.82 -5.49 12.07
C SER A 147 -7.85 -4.41 13.14
N ALA A 148 -6.68 -3.90 13.49
CA ALA A 148 -6.53 -2.76 14.39
C ALA A 148 -5.49 -1.80 13.84
N THR A 149 -5.72 -0.50 14.01
CA THR A 149 -4.77 0.56 13.65
C THR A 149 -4.12 1.10 14.92
N PHE A 150 -2.81 1.37 14.86
CA PHE A 150 -2.02 1.90 15.98
C PHE A 150 -1.54 3.33 15.74
N GLY A 151 -1.87 3.90 14.61
CA GLY A 151 -1.64 5.30 14.29
C GLY A 151 -0.61 5.53 13.20
N TRP A 152 -0.43 6.79 12.92
CA TRP A 152 0.40 7.29 11.85
C TRP A 152 1.86 7.45 12.29
N LYS A 153 2.77 7.18 11.34
CA LYS A 153 4.19 7.47 11.45
C LYS A 153 4.64 8.35 10.29
N SER A 154 5.63 9.16 10.57
CA SER A 154 6.22 10.09 9.60
C SER A 154 7.01 9.38 8.50
N ARG A 155 7.43 10.13 7.49
CA ARG A 155 8.19 9.62 6.34
C ARG A 155 9.42 8.76 6.70
N PRO A 156 10.28 9.12 7.68
CA PRO A 156 11.40 8.27 8.05
C PRO A 156 11.02 6.83 8.42
N ALA A 157 9.86 6.63 9.07
CA ALA A 157 9.36 5.28 9.38
C ALA A 157 8.93 4.52 8.11
N ALA A 158 8.31 5.20 7.15
CA ALA A 158 7.98 4.62 5.85
C ALA A 158 9.24 4.18 5.09
N LEU A 159 10.25 5.04 5.02
CA LEU A 159 11.53 4.71 4.37
C LEU A 159 12.27 3.56 5.06
N LYS A 160 12.18 3.48 6.39
CA LYS A 160 12.71 2.36 7.17
C LYS A 160 12.02 1.05 6.79
N ALA A 161 10.68 1.05 6.76
CA ALA A 161 9.90 -0.13 6.37
C ALA A 161 10.28 -0.63 4.97
N VAL A 162 10.44 0.28 4.00
CA VAL A 162 10.89 -0.06 2.65
C VAL A 162 12.27 -0.73 2.66
N ARG A 163 13.25 -0.15 3.37
CA ARG A 163 14.62 -0.71 3.45
C ARG A 163 14.63 -2.09 4.08
N GLU A 164 13.92 -2.27 5.19
CA GLU A 164 13.86 -3.54 5.91
C GLU A 164 13.20 -4.64 5.06
N ALA A 165 12.10 -4.31 4.39
CA ALA A 165 11.41 -5.25 3.51
C ALA A 165 12.26 -5.63 2.28
N ALA A 166 12.98 -4.68 1.70
CA ALA A 166 13.92 -4.96 0.61
C ALA A 166 15.08 -5.85 1.06
N THR A 167 15.61 -5.61 2.27
CA THR A 167 16.68 -6.44 2.84
C THR A 167 16.22 -7.89 3.12
N ARG A 168 14.99 -8.08 3.56
CA ARG A 168 14.43 -9.42 3.79
C ARG A 168 14.18 -10.20 2.50
N PHE A 169 13.90 -9.52 1.39
CA PHE A 169 13.70 -10.16 0.09
C PHE A 169 15.01 -10.63 -0.53
N ALA A 170 16.11 -9.94 -0.27
CA ALA A 170 17.43 -10.33 -0.77
C ALA A 170 17.84 -11.69 -0.18
N PRO A 171 18.26 -12.64 -1.03
CA PRO A 171 18.71 -13.97 -0.57
C PRO A 171 20.02 -13.90 0.23
#